data_301fe36b6b3834671a0c5f341a40801e
#
_entry.id   301fe36b6b3834671a0c5f341a40801e
#
_cell.length_a   1.000
_cell.length_b   1.000
_cell.length_c   1.000
_cell.angle_alpha   90.00
_cell.angle_beta   90.00
_cell.angle_gamma   90.00
#
_symmetry.space_group_name_H-M   'P 1'
#
loop_
_entity.id
_entity.type
_entity.pdbx_description
1 polymer ?
#
loop_
_entity_poly.entity_id
_entity_poly.type
_entity_poly.pdbx_seq_one_letter_code
_entity_poly.pdbx_strand_id
1 'polypeptide(L)'
;MPRGILWTMEKYVFGGINITAHSLEEGYLSYPNSQGEVAVFSHPVHDEPIDLFKEIGGESERLKDIVLYSREQNNTVIAGITLEYGGIKRLSAAIAHKGELVDVADSCSVSEPYTRSGTVKIYNTGKIKIAVLTGGDARVSFILSKISGYCNLVVSLEPEYRPENEQRIRKLSDNFLLPILYVSPARIFFVGRNRYGDTLN
;
A
#
# COMPACT_ATOMS: atom_id res chain seq x y z
N MET A 1 -4.82 -26.57 -17.90
CA MET A 1 -5.65 -26.28 -16.72
C MET A 1 -5.31 -24.85 -16.32
N PRO A 2 -6.24 -23.91 -16.28
CA PRO A 2 -5.95 -22.58 -15.78
C PRO A 2 -5.63 -22.72 -14.27
N ARG A 3 -4.45 -22.27 -13.87
CA ARG A 3 -4.11 -22.12 -12.45
C ARG A 3 -5.07 -21.08 -11.90
N GLY A 4 -5.90 -21.50 -10.93
CA GLY A 4 -6.82 -20.58 -10.28
C GLY A 4 -6.03 -19.46 -9.63
N ILE A 5 -6.40 -18.24 -9.95
CA ILE A 5 -5.86 -17.04 -9.32
C ILE A 5 -6.17 -17.13 -7.83
N LEU A 6 -5.15 -17.36 -7.00
CA LEU A 6 -5.28 -17.38 -5.54
C LEU A 6 -5.25 -15.91 -5.06
N TRP A 7 -6.42 -15.31 -4.98
CA TRP A 7 -6.61 -14.02 -4.31
C TRP A 7 -6.59 -14.24 -2.80
N THR A 8 -5.66 -13.65 -2.10
CA THR A 8 -5.74 -13.56 -0.65
C THR A 8 -6.35 -12.21 -0.27
N MET A 9 -7.45 -12.26 0.47
CA MET A 9 -8.11 -11.08 1.02
C MET A 9 -8.20 -11.23 2.53
N GLU A 10 -7.72 -10.20 3.23
CA GLU A 10 -7.82 -10.09 4.68
C GLU A 10 -8.66 -8.87 5.05
N LYS A 11 -9.45 -8.98 6.12
CA LYS A 11 -10.29 -7.89 6.62
C LYS A 11 -9.85 -7.48 8.01
N TYR A 12 -9.72 -6.18 8.23
CA TYR A 12 -9.32 -5.60 9.49
C TYR A 12 -10.27 -4.47 9.89
N VAL A 13 -10.44 -4.27 11.20
CA VAL A 13 -11.11 -3.08 11.75
C VAL A 13 -10.09 -2.34 12.59
N PHE A 14 -9.81 -1.09 12.24
CA PHE A 14 -8.85 -0.27 12.96
C PHE A 14 -9.35 1.17 13.12
N GLY A 15 -9.41 1.66 14.36
CA GLY A 15 -9.89 3.03 14.65
C GLY A 15 -11.31 3.31 14.15
N GLY A 16 -12.18 2.29 14.11
CA GLY A 16 -13.54 2.38 13.58
C GLY A 16 -13.64 2.45 12.06
N ILE A 17 -12.57 2.02 11.35
CA ILE A 17 -12.53 1.93 9.89
C ILE A 17 -12.41 0.46 9.48
N ASN A 18 -13.20 0.04 8.49
CA ASN A 18 -13.05 -1.25 7.86
C ASN A 18 -11.99 -1.17 6.76
N ILE A 19 -10.94 -1.98 6.87
CA ILE A 19 -9.84 -2.07 5.92
C ILE A 19 -9.88 -3.45 5.28
N THR A 20 -9.83 -3.50 3.95
CA THR A 20 -9.62 -4.75 3.21
C THR A 20 -8.25 -4.72 2.57
N ALA A 21 -7.47 -5.78 2.73
CA ALA A 21 -6.15 -5.90 2.11
C ALA A 21 -6.16 -7.07 1.12
N HIS A 22 -5.61 -6.85 -0.05
CA HIS A 22 -5.63 -7.79 -1.17
C HIS A 22 -4.22 -8.01 -1.70
N SER A 23 -3.83 -9.29 -1.89
CA SER A 23 -2.64 -9.63 -2.67
C SER A 23 -3.00 -9.78 -4.14
N LEU A 24 -2.20 -9.20 -5.02
CA LEU A 24 -2.37 -9.27 -6.47
C LEU A 24 -1.29 -10.17 -7.08
N GLU A 25 -1.67 -11.27 -7.74
CA GLU A 25 -0.72 -12.10 -8.50
C GLU A 25 -0.52 -11.58 -9.91
N GLU A 26 -1.57 -11.13 -10.59
CA GLU A 26 -1.52 -10.60 -11.96
C GLU A 26 -2.38 -9.34 -12.10
N GLY A 27 -1.83 -8.35 -12.78
CA GLY A 27 -2.45 -7.17 -13.41
C GLY A 27 -3.69 -6.55 -12.78
N TYR A 28 -3.73 -5.25 -12.83
CA TYR A 28 -4.78 -4.37 -12.27
C TYR A 28 -6.18 -4.52 -12.91
N LEU A 29 -6.38 -5.42 -13.87
CA LEU A 29 -7.59 -5.46 -14.70
C LEU A 29 -8.84 -6.02 -14.02
N SER A 30 -8.74 -6.52 -12.80
CA SER A 30 -9.92 -6.98 -12.06
C SER A 30 -9.72 -6.88 -10.56
N TYR A 31 -9.83 -5.67 -10.03
CA TYR A 31 -9.89 -5.49 -8.58
C TYR A 31 -11.13 -6.18 -8.02
N PRO A 32 -11.00 -7.05 -7.02
CA PRO A 32 -12.16 -7.67 -6.39
C PRO A 32 -12.99 -6.61 -5.67
N ASN A 33 -14.31 -6.80 -5.62
CA ASN A 33 -15.19 -5.91 -4.86
C ASN A 33 -14.74 -5.83 -3.40
N SER A 34 -14.47 -4.62 -2.92
CA SER A 34 -14.08 -4.36 -1.55
C SER A 34 -15.23 -3.72 -0.79
N GLN A 35 -15.62 -4.32 0.33
CA GLN A 35 -16.62 -3.74 1.24
C GLN A 35 -16.01 -2.84 2.32
N GLY A 36 -14.69 -2.53 2.23
CA GLY A 36 -13.99 -1.70 3.20
C GLY A 36 -14.09 -0.20 2.88
N GLU A 37 -13.98 0.63 3.91
CA GLU A 37 -13.80 2.09 3.74
C GLU A 37 -12.43 2.40 3.13
N VAL A 38 -11.45 1.52 3.36
CA VAL A 38 -10.11 1.55 2.77
C VAL A 38 -9.80 0.19 2.16
N ALA A 39 -9.47 0.16 0.88
CA ALA A 39 -8.98 -1.01 0.16
C ALA A 39 -7.49 -0.87 -0.11
N VAL A 40 -6.69 -1.86 0.31
CA VAL A 40 -5.24 -1.88 0.13
C VAL A 40 -4.87 -3.00 -0.81
N PHE A 41 -4.14 -2.70 -1.86
CA PHE A 41 -3.67 -3.67 -2.84
C PHE A 41 -2.15 -3.76 -2.86
N SER A 42 -1.60 -4.98 -2.86
CA SER A 42 -0.16 -5.20 -3.01
C SER A 42 0.38 -4.66 -4.33
N HIS A 43 1.70 -4.58 -4.45
CA HIS A 43 2.31 -4.56 -5.79
C HIS A 43 1.95 -5.85 -6.52
N PRO A 44 1.67 -5.81 -7.83
CA PRO A 44 1.51 -7.04 -8.62
C PRO A 44 2.84 -7.78 -8.77
N VAL A 45 2.80 -9.10 -8.88
CA VAL A 45 4.01 -9.94 -9.08
C VAL A 45 4.67 -9.64 -10.42
N HIS A 46 3.86 -9.42 -11.46
CA HIS A 46 4.30 -9.13 -12.82
C HIS A 46 3.76 -7.76 -13.22
N ASP A 47 4.45 -6.71 -12.78
CA ASP A 47 4.05 -5.35 -13.06
C ASP A 47 4.95 -4.72 -14.12
N GLU A 48 4.32 -4.35 -15.25
CA GLU A 48 4.95 -3.40 -16.15
C GLU A 48 4.86 -2.00 -15.52
N PRO A 49 5.95 -1.23 -15.49
CA PRO A 49 5.90 0.13 -14.98
C PRO A 49 4.82 0.96 -15.68
N ILE A 50 4.11 1.79 -14.92
CA ILE A 50 3.20 2.79 -15.46
C ILE A 50 4.05 3.94 -16.00
N ASP A 51 4.10 4.08 -17.31
CA ASP A 51 4.75 5.21 -17.98
C ASP A 51 3.88 6.46 -17.81
N LEU A 52 4.35 7.42 -17.02
CA LEU A 52 3.60 8.65 -16.75
C LEU A 52 3.33 9.49 -18.00
N PHE A 53 4.20 9.45 -19.00
CA PHE A 53 3.95 10.18 -20.25
C PHE A 53 2.79 9.55 -21.02
N LYS A 54 2.73 8.22 -21.09
CA LYS A 54 1.62 7.51 -21.73
C LYS A 54 0.31 7.70 -20.97
N GLU A 55 0.37 7.69 -19.64
CA GLU A 55 -0.82 7.93 -18.80
C GLU A 55 -1.38 9.34 -19.02
N ILE A 56 -0.52 10.38 -19.04
CA ILE A 56 -0.92 11.78 -19.31
C ILE A 56 -1.40 11.93 -20.77
N GLY A 57 -0.78 11.24 -21.70
CA GLY A 57 -1.15 11.24 -23.12
C GLY A 57 -2.44 10.46 -23.45
N GLY A 58 -2.99 9.73 -22.48
CA GLY A 58 -4.17 8.87 -22.67
C GLY A 58 -3.89 7.57 -23.42
N GLU A 59 -2.63 7.17 -23.54
CA GLU A 59 -2.20 5.90 -24.15
C GLU A 59 -2.22 4.72 -23.14
N SER A 60 -2.32 5.03 -21.85
CA SER A 60 -2.48 4.12 -20.72
C SER A 60 -3.54 4.65 -19.79
N GLU A 61 -4.30 3.78 -19.12
CA GLU A 61 -5.38 4.16 -18.20
C GLU A 61 -5.24 3.47 -16.83
N ARG A 62 -4.06 2.97 -16.48
CA ARG A 62 -3.86 2.16 -15.27
C ARG A 62 -4.06 2.95 -13.98
N LEU A 63 -3.60 4.20 -13.89
CA LEU A 63 -3.92 5.08 -12.76
C LEU A 63 -5.40 5.45 -12.77
N LYS A 64 -5.96 5.66 -13.95
CA LYS A 64 -7.38 5.92 -14.11
C LYS A 64 -8.24 4.75 -13.62
N ASP A 65 -7.84 3.50 -13.86
CA ASP A 65 -8.54 2.31 -13.38
C ASP A 65 -8.60 2.27 -11.84
N ILE A 66 -7.49 2.62 -11.15
CA ILE A 66 -7.46 2.73 -9.68
C ILE A 66 -8.45 3.81 -9.20
N VAL A 67 -8.46 4.96 -9.88
CA VAL A 67 -9.37 6.08 -9.57
C VAL A 67 -10.83 5.69 -9.81
N LEU A 68 -11.13 5.05 -10.94
CA LEU A 68 -12.48 4.58 -11.27
C LEU A 68 -12.97 3.55 -10.25
N TYR A 69 -12.13 2.59 -9.87
CA TYR A 69 -12.46 1.62 -8.84
C TYR A 69 -12.80 2.31 -7.50
N SER A 70 -12.01 3.30 -7.07
CA SER A 70 -12.30 4.04 -5.83
C SER A 70 -13.64 4.76 -5.88
N ARG A 71 -14.06 5.24 -7.04
CA ARG A 71 -15.36 5.87 -7.28
C ARG A 71 -16.48 4.84 -7.22
N GLU A 72 -16.36 3.72 -7.92
CA GLU A 72 -17.38 2.67 -7.99
C GLU A 72 -17.63 2.03 -6.63
N GLN A 73 -16.56 1.80 -5.85
CA GLN A 73 -16.65 1.25 -4.50
C GLN A 73 -16.93 2.32 -3.43
N ASN A 74 -16.96 3.61 -3.80
CA ASN A 74 -17.16 4.74 -2.89
C ASN A 74 -16.19 4.71 -1.67
N ASN A 75 -14.94 4.35 -1.89
CA ASN A 75 -13.95 4.11 -0.85
C ASN A 75 -12.61 4.81 -1.13
N THR A 76 -11.65 4.61 -0.22
CA THR A 76 -10.24 4.94 -0.42
C THR A 76 -9.51 3.71 -0.92
N VAL A 77 -8.67 3.87 -1.94
CA VAL A 77 -7.79 2.83 -2.48
C VAL A 77 -6.35 3.23 -2.24
N ILE A 78 -5.55 2.31 -1.73
CA ILE A 78 -4.09 2.42 -1.62
C ILE A 78 -3.52 1.23 -2.39
N ALA A 79 -2.93 1.48 -3.55
CA ALA A 79 -2.46 0.43 -4.45
C ALA A 79 -0.96 0.54 -4.72
N GLY A 80 -0.22 -0.56 -4.54
CA GLY A 80 1.18 -0.65 -4.91
C GLY A 80 1.33 -0.61 -6.43
N ILE A 81 2.24 0.24 -6.92
CA ILE A 81 2.51 0.45 -8.33
C ILE A 81 4.01 0.65 -8.57
N THR A 82 4.45 0.40 -9.79
CA THR A 82 5.74 0.87 -10.28
C THR A 82 5.51 1.99 -11.27
N LEU A 83 6.09 3.16 -11.02
CA LEU A 83 6.06 4.28 -11.95
C LEU A 83 7.34 4.37 -12.76
N GLU A 84 7.23 4.80 -14.02
CA GLU A 84 8.36 5.15 -14.86
C GLU A 84 8.17 6.56 -15.45
N TYR A 85 9.22 7.36 -15.36
CA TYR A 85 9.26 8.69 -15.92
C TYR A 85 10.65 8.95 -16.48
N GLY A 86 10.77 9.10 -17.81
CA GLY A 86 12.05 9.37 -18.47
C GLY A 86 13.13 8.31 -18.20
N GLY A 87 12.75 7.02 -18.13
CA GLY A 87 13.67 5.91 -17.81
C GLY A 87 13.98 5.74 -16.32
N ILE A 88 13.43 6.61 -15.46
CA ILE A 88 13.58 6.52 -14.00
C ILE A 88 12.41 5.70 -13.43
N LYS A 89 12.72 4.57 -12.79
CA LYS A 89 11.71 3.70 -12.12
C LYS A 89 11.60 4.02 -10.64
N ARG A 90 10.37 4.03 -10.13
CA ARG A 90 10.06 4.21 -8.71
C ARG A 90 9.09 3.17 -8.22
N LEU A 91 9.37 2.57 -7.07
CA LEU A 91 8.35 1.84 -6.32
C LEU A 91 7.47 2.87 -5.61
N SER A 92 6.19 2.80 -5.88
CA SER A 92 5.24 3.81 -5.44
C SER A 92 3.94 3.17 -4.97
N ALA A 93 3.09 3.97 -4.34
CA ALA A 93 1.72 3.61 -4.02
C ALA A 93 0.79 4.74 -4.48
N ALA A 94 -0.18 4.43 -5.30
CA ALA A 94 -1.25 5.35 -5.65
C ALA A 94 -2.28 5.40 -4.52
N ILE A 95 -2.72 6.60 -4.16
CA ILE A 95 -3.78 6.84 -3.18
C ILE A 95 -4.92 7.53 -3.91
N ALA A 96 -6.04 6.83 -4.06
CA ALA A 96 -7.26 7.37 -4.67
C ALA A 96 -8.42 7.38 -3.66
N HIS A 97 -9.27 8.38 -3.72
CA HIS A 97 -10.44 8.51 -2.86
C HIS A 97 -11.66 8.95 -3.66
N LYS A 98 -12.69 8.11 -3.70
CA LYS A 98 -14.00 8.39 -4.30
C LYS A 98 -13.94 8.98 -5.70
N GLY A 99 -13.02 8.51 -6.53
CA GLY A 99 -12.89 8.93 -7.91
C GLY A 99 -11.86 10.04 -8.17
N GLU A 100 -11.02 10.35 -7.19
CA GLU A 100 -9.92 11.31 -7.33
C GLU A 100 -8.59 10.66 -6.96
N LEU A 101 -7.53 10.91 -7.73
CA LEU A 101 -6.17 10.58 -7.34
C LEU A 101 -5.70 11.64 -6.33
N VAL A 102 -5.58 11.22 -5.08
CA VAL A 102 -5.24 12.13 -3.97
C VAL A 102 -3.73 12.38 -3.89
N ASP A 103 -2.94 11.32 -4.03
CA ASP A 103 -1.48 11.39 -3.91
C ASP A 103 -0.79 10.15 -4.50
N VAL A 104 0.53 10.24 -4.63
CA VAL A 104 1.42 9.12 -4.93
C VAL A 104 2.56 9.12 -3.91
N ALA A 105 2.72 8.01 -3.19
CA ALA A 105 3.77 7.82 -2.22
C ALA A 105 4.91 7.02 -2.83
N ASP A 106 6.07 7.62 -3.00
CA ASP A 106 7.27 6.93 -3.51
C ASP A 106 8.10 6.37 -2.36
N SER A 107 8.81 5.26 -2.60
CA SER A 107 9.73 4.70 -1.62
C SER A 107 10.92 5.63 -1.32
N CYS A 108 11.27 5.70 -0.04
CA CYS A 108 12.40 6.49 0.46
C CYS A 108 13.70 5.67 0.60
N SER A 109 13.63 4.34 0.58
CA SER A 109 14.75 3.46 0.95
C SER A 109 15.13 2.37 -0.06
N VAL A 110 14.57 2.42 -1.26
CA VAL A 110 14.87 1.43 -2.31
C VAL A 110 16.32 1.52 -2.81
N SER A 111 16.77 0.42 -3.42
CA SER A 111 18.02 0.32 -4.17
C SER A 111 17.72 0.14 -5.67
N GLU A 112 18.75 0.20 -6.49
CA GLU A 112 18.64 -0.09 -7.91
C GLU A 112 17.80 -1.37 -8.19
N PRO A 113 17.00 -1.40 -9.25
CA PRO A 113 16.90 -0.38 -10.33
C PRO A 113 15.97 0.81 -10.03
N TYR A 114 15.50 0.97 -8.81
CA TYR A 114 14.56 2.02 -8.43
C TYR A 114 15.26 3.25 -7.85
N THR A 115 14.67 4.41 -8.08
CA THR A 115 15.14 5.69 -7.53
C THR A 115 14.36 6.06 -6.28
N ARG A 116 15.05 6.57 -5.27
CA ARG A 116 14.47 7.01 -3.99
C ARG A 116 13.73 8.34 -4.14
N SER A 117 12.69 8.49 -3.34
CA SER A 117 12.07 9.78 -3.05
C SER A 117 12.29 10.15 -1.57
N GLY A 118 12.22 11.41 -1.23
CA GLY A 118 12.46 11.89 0.15
C GLY A 118 11.19 12.09 0.98
N THR A 119 9.99 11.75 0.48
CA THR A 119 8.74 12.19 1.10
C THR A 119 7.83 11.02 1.47
N VAL A 120 7.58 10.85 2.78
CA VAL A 120 6.52 9.96 3.27
C VAL A 120 5.18 10.66 3.19
N LYS A 121 4.18 10.00 2.63
CA LYS A 121 2.81 10.50 2.54
C LYS A 121 1.95 9.99 3.69
N ILE A 122 1.17 10.91 4.27
CA ILE A 122 0.20 10.59 5.33
C ILE A 122 -1.18 11.00 4.85
N TYR A 123 -2.02 9.99 4.63
CA TYR A 123 -3.40 10.17 4.23
C TYR A 123 -4.32 10.27 5.46
N ASN A 124 -5.20 11.26 5.49
CA ASN A 124 -6.18 11.45 6.56
C ASN A 124 -7.57 10.99 6.09
N THR A 125 -8.09 9.93 6.69
CA THR A 125 -9.44 9.41 6.39
C THR A 125 -10.57 10.19 7.07
N GLY A 126 -10.24 11.17 7.92
CA GLY A 126 -11.19 11.83 8.82
C GLY A 126 -11.32 11.12 10.18
N LYS A 127 -11.06 9.82 10.25
CA LYS A 127 -11.08 9.03 11.51
C LYS A 127 -9.67 8.69 11.98
N ILE A 128 -8.80 8.29 11.06
CA ILE A 128 -7.39 7.95 11.33
C ILE A 128 -6.46 8.56 10.28
N LYS A 129 -5.18 8.68 10.64
CA LYS A 129 -4.10 9.06 9.73
C LYS A 129 -3.30 7.82 9.36
N ILE A 130 -3.17 7.54 8.08
CA ILE A 130 -2.47 6.39 7.52
C ILE A 130 -1.18 6.88 6.85
N ALA A 131 -0.02 6.43 7.34
CA ALA A 131 1.23 6.61 6.62
C ALA A 131 1.36 5.48 5.58
N VAL A 132 1.61 5.85 4.32
CA VAL A 132 1.78 4.89 3.22
C VAL A 132 3.27 4.77 2.92
N LEU A 133 3.80 3.57 3.10
CA LEU A 133 5.20 3.21 2.87
C LEU A 133 5.28 2.10 1.83
N THR A 134 6.33 2.09 1.03
CA THR A 134 6.55 1.05 0.01
C THR A 134 8.03 0.72 -0.13
N GLY A 135 8.36 -0.41 -0.76
CA GLY A 135 9.73 -0.77 -1.13
C GLY A 135 10.71 -0.96 0.04
N GLY A 136 10.22 -1.34 1.23
CA GLY A 136 11.05 -1.59 2.40
C GLY A 136 11.17 -0.46 3.40
N ASP A 137 10.50 0.65 3.18
CA ASP A 137 10.54 1.82 4.07
C ASP A 137 10.13 1.50 5.50
N ALA A 138 9.14 0.60 5.69
CA ALA A 138 8.70 0.15 7.01
C ALA A 138 9.77 -0.63 7.80
N ARG A 139 10.86 -1.03 7.16
CA ARG A 139 12.02 -1.69 7.79
C ARG A 139 13.09 -0.71 8.27
N VAL A 140 12.93 0.58 7.98
CA VAL A 140 13.88 1.65 8.31
C VAL A 140 13.42 2.37 9.58
N SER A 141 14.11 2.09 10.70
CA SER A 141 13.77 2.66 12.01
C SER A 141 13.71 4.20 12.01
N PHE A 142 14.59 4.85 11.25
CA PHE A 142 14.59 6.31 11.12
C PHE A 142 13.29 6.83 10.51
N ILE A 143 12.76 6.18 9.47
CA ILE A 143 11.48 6.56 8.85
C ILE A 143 10.36 6.42 9.87
N LEU A 144 10.24 5.25 10.53
CA LEU A 144 9.21 5.00 11.53
C LEU A 144 9.30 5.96 12.72
N SER A 145 10.51 6.30 13.18
CA SER A 145 10.69 7.27 14.27
C SER A 145 10.16 8.66 13.91
N LYS A 146 10.27 9.05 12.63
CA LYS A 146 9.80 10.35 12.16
C LYS A 146 8.29 10.43 12.02
N ILE A 147 7.62 9.31 11.72
CA ILE A 147 6.17 9.30 11.46
C ILE A 147 5.33 8.84 12.65
N SER A 148 5.93 8.21 13.69
CA SER A 148 5.20 7.60 14.81
C SER A 148 4.32 8.57 15.61
N GLY A 149 4.64 9.84 15.62
CA GLY A 149 3.81 10.89 16.25
C GLY A 149 2.74 11.49 15.34
N TYR A 150 2.74 11.16 14.05
CA TYR A 150 1.90 11.82 13.04
C TYR A 150 0.85 10.93 12.41
N CYS A 151 0.95 9.60 12.55
CA CYS A 151 -0.03 8.66 12.02
C CYS A 151 -0.50 7.66 13.08
N ASN A 152 -1.64 7.03 12.81
CA ASN A 152 -2.24 6.02 13.67
C ASN A 152 -1.94 4.61 13.16
N LEU A 153 -1.74 4.47 11.86
CA LEU A 153 -1.51 3.22 11.15
C LEU A 153 -0.47 3.43 10.06
N VAL A 154 0.40 2.46 9.87
CA VAL A 154 1.26 2.34 8.69
C VAL A 154 0.68 1.27 7.77
N VAL A 155 0.50 1.59 6.51
CA VAL A 155 0.30 0.62 5.42
C VAL A 155 1.64 0.46 4.71
N SER A 156 2.21 -0.75 4.76
CA SER A 156 3.47 -1.09 4.12
C SER A 156 3.21 -1.97 2.91
N LEU A 157 3.48 -1.45 1.73
CA LEU A 157 3.34 -2.15 0.45
C LEU A 157 4.70 -2.64 -0.01
N GLU A 158 4.91 -3.94 0.03
CA GLU A 158 6.17 -4.55 -0.37
C GLU A 158 6.01 -5.30 -1.70
N PRO A 159 6.94 -5.13 -2.65
CA PRO A 159 6.89 -5.86 -3.91
C PRO A 159 7.20 -7.35 -3.73
N GLU A 160 7.89 -7.71 -2.65
CA GLU A 160 8.32 -9.08 -2.36
C GLU A 160 8.20 -9.39 -0.86
N TYR A 161 7.74 -10.59 -0.53
CA TYR A 161 7.73 -11.08 0.84
C TYR A 161 9.05 -11.80 1.16
N ARG A 162 9.63 -11.47 2.32
CA ARG A 162 10.77 -12.17 2.91
C ARG A 162 10.50 -12.44 4.38
N PRO A 163 10.58 -13.71 4.85
CA PRO A 163 10.24 -14.07 6.23
C PRO A 163 11.02 -13.28 7.30
N GLU A 164 12.29 -12.99 7.04
CA GLU A 164 13.14 -12.20 7.95
C GLU A 164 12.63 -10.76 8.15
N ASN A 165 11.91 -10.22 7.17
CA ASN A 165 11.32 -8.90 7.26
C ASN A 165 10.14 -8.87 8.24
N GLU A 166 9.38 -9.95 8.36
CA GLU A 166 8.24 -10.01 9.29
C GLU A 166 8.69 -9.82 10.74
N GLN A 167 9.73 -10.53 11.19
CA GLN A 167 10.25 -10.36 12.55
C GLN A 167 10.76 -8.94 12.81
N ARG A 168 11.44 -8.37 11.82
CA ARG A 168 11.94 -6.99 11.90
C ARG A 168 10.81 -5.98 12.01
N ILE A 169 9.77 -6.12 11.20
CA ILE A 169 8.60 -5.24 11.20
C ILE A 169 7.85 -5.36 12.53
N ARG A 170 7.66 -6.58 13.07
CA ARG A 170 7.06 -6.80 14.40
C ARG A 170 7.83 -6.06 15.49
N LYS A 171 9.15 -6.24 15.54
CA LYS A 171 10.02 -5.53 16.51
C LYS A 171 9.94 -4.01 16.37
N LEU A 172 9.92 -3.50 15.16
CA LEU A 172 9.82 -2.05 14.91
C LEU A 172 8.45 -1.49 15.28
N SER A 173 7.36 -2.22 14.96
CA SER A 173 6.01 -1.88 15.40
C SER A 173 5.92 -1.75 16.93
N ASP A 174 6.48 -2.71 17.66
CA ASP A 174 6.50 -2.68 19.13
C ASP A 174 7.35 -1.51 19.67
N ASN A 175 8.55 -1.31 19.11
CA ASN A 175 9.46 -0.24 19.54
C ASN A 175 8.88 1.17 19.37
N PHE A 176 8.14 1.39 18.30
CA PHE A 176 7.55 2.71 18.01
C PHE A 176 6.07 2.82 18.41
N LEU A 177 5.49 1.73 18.98
CA LEU A 177 4.05 1.62 19.31
C LEU A 177 3.17 2.01 18.10
N LEU A 178 3.58 1.59 16.92
CA LEU A 178 2.98 1.98 15.66
C LEU A 178 2.44 0.74 14.93
N PRO A 179 1.10 0.59 14.85
CA PRO A 179 0.49 -0.51 14.12
C PRO A 179 0.87 -0.49 12.63
N ILE A 180 1.19 -1.65 12.08
CA ILE A 180 1.60 -1.81 10.68
C ILE A 180 0.76 -2.89 10.02
N LEU A 181 0.06 -2.53 8.95
CA LEU A 181 -0.54 -3.46 8.00
C LEU A 181 0.46 -3.69 6.86
N TYR A 182 1.01 -4.89 6.80
CA TYR A 182 1.93 -5.32 5.76
C TYR A 182 1.17 -6.03 4.65
N VAL A 183 1.42 -5.62 3.41
CA VAL A 183 0.76 -6.20 2.24
C VAL A 183 1.80 -6.43 1.15
N SER A 184 1.94 -7.68 0.74
CA SER A 184 2.77 -8.10 -0.40
C SER A 184 2.00 -9.11 -1.25
N PRO A 185 2.47 -9.45 -2.46
CA PRO A 185 1.80 -10.45 -3.29
C PRO A 185 1.64 -11.81 -2.62
N ALA A 186 2.60 -12.21 -1.80
CA ALA A 186 2.63 -13.54 -1.18
C ALA A 186 2.12 -13.55 0.27
N ARG A 187 1.98 -12.39 0.93
CA ARG A 187 1.67 -12.36 2.36
C ARG A 187 1.01 -11.05 2.78
N ILE A 188 -0.07 -11.19 3.55
CA ILE A 188 -0.73 -10.09 4.27
C ILE A 188 -0.65 -10.41 5.76
N PHE A 189 -0.29 -9.43 6.58
CA PHE A 189 -0.38 -9.55 8.04
C PHE A 189 -0.47 -8.18 8.70
N PHE A 190 -1.06 -8.18 9.89
CA PHE A 190 -1.14 -7.00 10.74
C PHE A 190 -0.28 -7.20 11.98
N VAL A 191 0.43 -6.17 12.42
CA VAL A 191 1.20 -6.17 13.66
C VAL A 191 0.92 -4.89 14.45
N GLY A 192 1.03 -5.00 15.77
CA GLY A 192 0.82 -3.91 16.69
C GLY A 192 -0.50 -4.00 17.42
N ARG A 193 -0.58 -3.32 18.57
CA ARG A 193 -1.78 -3.23 19.38
C ARG A 193 -2.55 -1.98 18.96
N ASN A 194 -3.85 -2.12 18.80
CA ASN A 194 -4.72 -0.96 18.79
C ASN A 194 -4.53 -0.24 20.13
N ARG A 195 -4.28 1.08 20.15
CA ARG A 195 -4.22 1.87 21.40
C ARG A 195 -5.51 1.78 22.22
N TYR A 196 -6.57 1.20 21.68
CA TYR A 196 -7.87 0.96 22.29
C TYR A 196 -8.08 -0.49 22.79
N GLY A 197 -7.03 -1.32 22.85
CA GLY A 197 -7.08 -2.60 23.55
C GLY A 197 -7.59 -3.81 22.77
N ASP A 198 -8.08 -3.65 21.56
CA ASP A 198 -8.53 -4.78 20.75
C ASP A 198 -7.35 -5.42 20.00
N THR A 199 -6.99 -6.63 20.42
CA THR A 199 -6.17 -7.54 19.62
C THR A 199 -7.00 -8.01 18.45
N LEU A 200 -6.65 -7.59 17.24
CA LEU A 200 -7.24 -8.16 16.02
C LEU A 200 -6.70 -9.60 15.87
N ASN A 201 -7.58 -10.58 16.02
CA ASN A 201 -7.35 -11.98 15.68
C ASN A 201 -7.49 -12.18 14.18
#